data_b98e650237c9d91167c5eac61d7a00ac
#
_entry.id   b98e650237c9d91167c5eac61d7a00ac
#
_cell.length_a   1.000
_cell.length_b   1.000
_cell.length_c   1.000
_cell.angle_alpha   90.00
_cell.angle_beta   90.00
_cell.angle_gamma   90.00
#
_symmetry.space_group_name_H-M   'P 1'
#
loop_
_entity.id
_entity.type
_entity.pdbx_description
1 polymer ?
#
loop_
_entity_poly.entity_id
_entity_poly.type
_entity_poly.pdbx_seq_one_letter_code
_entity_poly.pdbx_strand_id
1 'polypeptide(L)'
;MRLKSLGAFGDIDEERYPGARILTGSDAGQVHVYHDGIDMWCDQAVLYGKENFVEAYGNVLMKQGDTIQMVAKYAEYSGKTQLAVAKGDVVLTEPSSVLTTQKLFFDRIKQQAFYNNEGQVVRDSSRHYYEHRGTLLHARKQIPFFKYGKTGQPEYVLTTNQLDFYSESGHAYMYGPSRIVGETSTIYCERGFYDTNADTGYFIKNSKIDYDNREVIGDSMYFDRKLDFASATNNIKITDTINNSIIKGHYAEVYKSKDSAFVTKHALAISVQEKDSVYIHADTLMVTGKEGNRITRAFRNAKIFKSDLSGKSDSIHVNHQSGLTQLINLSRLSPKDPFAVKRRPILWNLNNQMTGDTIHIKSNPKTEKLDSLRLFENAFLISKDSLGLADYSQVKGKRLVGLFDDNNQLKQVNIFKNSESIFVLRNEDDELIGYDKARSANIEMFFEAGDITIYKRLIQPEAKTYPEEDFPENLRKLKDFDWREEERPLSVEDLFKDDLPLDLPKIKGLEPFVSEEEFFDDNLLDRVEDADNSAKPKIRFDGKIQALPKASRELPKSLNTEAKGTNRRPNPAKKTILSKAPLKKRKSSEKRFL
;
A
#
# COMPACT_ATOMS: atom_id res chain seq x y z
N MET A 1 -20.56 0.33 50.00
CA MET A 1 -19.26 -0.36 50.17
C MET A 1 -19.23 -1.18 51.45
N ARG A 2 -18.57 -2.34 51.41
CA ARG A 2 -18.39 -3.19 52.59
C ARG A 2 -16.90 -3.36 52.88
N LEU A 3 -16.50 -3.18 54.13
CA LEU A 3 -15.15 -3.46 54.58
C LEU A 3 -15.03 -4.96 54.86
N LYS A 4 -14.02 -5.62 54.33
CA LYS A 4 -13.73 -7.05 54.50
C LYS A 4 -12.42 -7.30 55.27
N SER A 5 -11.66 -6.25 55.61
CA SER A 5 -10.38 -6.41 56.29
C SER A 5 -10.53 -6.92 57.71
N LEU A 6 -9.74 -7.93 58.05
CA LEU A 6 -9.49 -8.34 59.43
C LEU A 6 -8.23 -7.61 59.93
N GLY A 7 -8.35 -6.71 60.92
CA GLY A 7 -7.20 -6.02 61.52
C GLY A 7 -6.84 -4.65 60.94
N ALA A 8 -7.71 -4.03 60.10
CA ALA A 8 -7.54 -2.61 59.75
C ALA A 8 -7.92 -1.72 60.94
N PHE A 9 -7.06 -0.76 61.28
CA PHE A 9 -7.36 0.26 62.29
C PHE A 9 -8.20 1.37 61.63
N GLY A 10 -9.30 1.76 62.29
CA GLY A 10 -10.13 2.88 61.86
C GLY A 10 -9.85 4.11 62.72
N ASP A 11 -9.62 5.24 62.07
CA ASP A 11 -9.45 6.54 62.69
C ASP A 11 -10.43 7.55 62.10
N ILE A 12 -10.69 8.65 62.78
CA ILE A 12 -11.54 9.74 62.34
C ILE A 12 -10.74 11.03 62.47
N ASP A 13 -10.52 11.70 61.37
CA ASP A 13 -9.90 13.02 61.33
C ASP A 13 -10.86 13.98 60.61
N GLU A 14 -11.73 14.59 61.41
CA GLU A 14 -12.77 15.51 60.89
C GLU A 14 -12.21 16.83 60.38
N GLU A 15 -10.99 17.22 60.76
CA GLU A 15 -10.31 18.41 60.21
C GLU A 15 -9.82 18.16 58.79
N ARG A 16 -9.23 16.98 58.59
CA ARG A 16 -8.60 16.63 57.31
C ARG A 16 -9.54 15.92 56.35
N TYR A 17 -10.43 15.09 56.84
CA TYR A 17 -11.38 14.27 56.07
C TYR A 17 -12.78 14.29 56.69
N PRO A 18 -13.51 15.41 56.62
CA PRO A 18 -14.84 15.55 57.22
C PRO A 18 -15.81 14.47 56.76
N GLY A 19 -16.42 13.77 57.72
CA GLY A 19 -17.41 12.72 57.46
C GLY A 19 -16.84 11.39 56.92
N ALA A 20 -15.52 11.25 56.86
CA ALA A 20 -14.85 10.03 56.37
C ALA A 20 -14.31 9.19 57.52
N ARG A 21 -14.06 7.91 57.24
CA ARG A 21 -13.25 7.01 58.08
C ARG A 21 -11.93 6.72 57.42
N ILE A 22 -10.86 6.89 58.15
CA ILE A 22 -9.52 6.53 57.68
C ILE A 22 -9.26 5.09 58.14
N LEU A 23 -8.96 4.22 57.20
CA LEU A 23 -8.62 2.82 57.42
C LEU A 23 -7.16 2.61 57.08
N THR A 24 -6.37 2.08 57.98
CA THR A 24 -4.96 1.79 57.75
C THR A 24 -4.72 0.30 57.92
N GLY A 25 -3.98 -0.29 56.97
CA GLY A 25 -3.56 -1.68 57.03
C GLY A 25 -2.65 -1.93 58.24
N SER A 26 -2.63 -3.16 58.72
CA SER A 26 -1.78 -3.61 59.82
C SER A 26 -0.82 -4.70 59.36
N ASP A 27 0.02 -5.20 60.27
CA ASP A 27 0.86 -6.37 60.01
C ASP A 27 0.06 -7.62 59.59
N ALA A 28 -1.25 -7.65 59.92
CA ALA A 28 -2.16 -8.73 59.51
C ALA A 28 -2.63 -8.64 58.07
N GLY A 29 -2.47 -7.49 57.37
CA GLY A 29 -2.82 -7.32 55.99
C GLY A 29 -3.21 -5.90 55.58
N GLN A 30 -3.44 -5.72 54.30
CA GLN A 30 -3.91 -4.48 53.71
C GLN A 30 -5.39 -4.22 54.01
N VAL A 31 -5.82 -2.97 53.86
CA VAL A 31 -7.24 -2.61 53.85
C VAL A 31 -7.90 -3.28 52.65
N HIS A 32 -9.00 -3.99 52.88
CA HIS A 32 -9.78 -4.64 51.83
C HIS A 32 -11.21 -4.08 51.80
N VAL A 33 -11.55 -3.41 50.71
CA VAL A 33 -12.88 -2.85 50.48
C VAL A 33 -13.55 -3.61 49.33
N TYR A 34 -14.83 -3.96 49.51
CA TYR A 34 -15.63 -4.63 48.49
C TYR A 34 -16.85 -3.79 48.13
N HIS A 35 -17.12 -3.70 46.84
CA HIS A 35 -18.34 -3.09 46.33
C HIS A 35 -18.76 -3.73 45.01
N ASP A 36 -19.94 -4.38 45.01
CA ASP A 36 -20.64 -4.86 43.83
C ASP A 36 -19.74 -5.61 42.83
N GLY A 37 -18.99 -6.60 43.30
CA GLY A 37 -18.09 -7.42 42.48
C GLY A 37 -16.69 -6.85 42.24
N ILE A 38 -16.37 -5.68 42.80
CA ILE A 38 -15.00 -5.15 42.84
C ILE A 38 -14.42 -5.40 44.23
N ASP A 39 -13.26 -5.98 44.29
CA ASP A 39 -12.40 -6.08 45.46
C ASP A 39 -11.22 -5.10 45.29
N MET A 40 -10.98 -4.28 46.30
CA MET A 40 -9.88 -3.31 46.35
C MET A 40 -9.04 -3.48 47.61
N TRP A 41 -7.74 -3.62 47.44
CA TRP A 41 -6.74 -3.66 48.51
C TRP A 41 -5.83 -2.45 48.41
N CYS A 42 -5.44 -1.88 49.56
CA CYS A 42 -4.52 -0.75 49.63
C CYS A 42 -3.87 -0.68 51.02
N ASP A 43 -2.84 0.14 51.17
CA ASP A 43 -2.19 0.32 52.45
C ASP A 43 -3.03 1.22 53.38
N GLN A 44 -3.67 2.24 52.80
CA GLN A 44 -4.58 3.13 53.53
C GLN A 44 -5.79 3.47 52.65
N ALA A 45 -6.97 3.57 53.21
CA ALA A 45 -8.19 4.02 52.56
C ALA A 45 -8.90 5.10 53.37
N VAL A 46 -9.45 6.10 52.67
CA VAL A 46 -10.36 7.11 53.23
C VAL A 46 -11.75 6.82 52.68
N LEU A 47 -12.66 6.36 53.53
CA LEU A 47 -13.99 5.90 53.18
C LEU A 47 -15.06 6.93 53.56
N TYR A 48 -15.73 7.51 52.58
CA TYR A 48 -16.86 8.41 52.72
C TYR A 48 -18.17 7.61 52.61
N GLY A 49 -18.68 7.15 53.72
CA GLY A 49 -19.81 6.22 53.73
C GLY A 49 -21.11 6.79 53.16
N LYS A 50 -21.41 8.07 53.37
CA LYS A 50 -22.63 8.74 52.84
C LYS A 50 -22.57 8.98 51.32
N GLU A 51 -21.39 9.29 50.85
CA GLU A 51 -21.11 9.55 49.42
C GLU A 51 -20.93 8.27 48.64
N ASN A 52 -20.73 7.13 49.31
CA ASN A 52 -20.35 5.84 48.72
C ASN A 52 -19.06 5.96 47.89
N PHE A 53 -18.06 6.67 48.43
CA PHE A 53 -16.83 7.02 47.77
C PHE A 53 -15.63 6.57 48.61
N VAL A 54 -14.55 6.16 47.95
CA VAL A 54 -13.30 5.75 48.60
C VAL A 54 -12.09 6.30 47.86
N GLU A 55 -11.12 6.77 48.64
CA GLU A 55 -9.76 7.06 48.17
C GLU A 55 -8.83 5.99 48.75
N ALA A 56 -7.98 5.43 47.92
CA ALA A 56 -7.05 4.36 48.24
C ALA A 56 -5.61 4.81 48.00
N TYR A 57 -4.76 4.62 48.98
CA TYR A 57 -3.37 5.06 48.95
C TYR A 57 -2.42 3.88 49.20
N GLY A 58 -1.33 3.84 48.41
CA GLY A 58 -0.25 2.86 48.54
C GLY A 58 -0.63 1.46 48.10
N ASN A 59 0.16 0.88 47.23
CA ASN A 59 0.04 -0.49 46.72
C ASN A 59 -1.41 -0.90 46.40
N VAL A 60 -2.13 0.00 45.70
CA VAL A 60 -3.53 -0.22 45.35
C VAL A 60 -3.65 -1.35 44.36
N LEU A 61 -4.48 -2.34 44.66
CA LEU A 61 -4.87 -3.42 43.77
C LEU A 61 -6.40 -3.45 43.71
N MET A 62 -6.96 -3.30 42.50
CA MET A 62 -8.39 -3.49 42.24
C MET A 62 -8.58 -4.72 41.36
N LYS A 63 -9.59 -5.54 41.69
CA LYS A 63 -9.99 -6.70 40.89
C LYS A 63 -11.48 -6.69 40.64
N GLN A 64 -11.84 -6.99 39.39
CA GLN A 64 -13.21 -7.27 38.99
C GLN A 64 -13.28 -8.70 38.49
N GLY A 65 -13.85 -9.59 39.32
CA GLY A 65 -13.76 -11.02 39.08
C GLY A 65 -12.31 -11.53 39.06
N ASP A 66 -12.07 -12.58 38.29
CA ASP A 66 -10.75 -13.21 38.17
C ASP A 66 -9.96 -12.70 36.93
N THR A 67 -10.55 -11.82 36.15
CA THR A 67 -10.05 -11.50 34.79
C THR A 67 -9.52 -10.07 34.65
N ILE A 68 -10.10 -9.09 35.35
CA ILE A 68 -9.62 -7.70 35.26
C ILE A 68 -8.89 -7.35 36.57
N GLN A 69 -7.66 -6.89 36.45
CA GLN A 69 -6.84 -6.45 37.55
C GLN A 69 -6.20 -5.10 37.23
N MET A 70 -6.30 -4.15 38.17
CA MET A 70 -5.64 -2.85 38.07
C MET A 70 -4.73 -2.63 39.28
N VAL A 71 -3.50 -2.22 39.03
CA VAL A 71 -2.51 -1.84 40.06
C VAL A 71 -2.16 -0.38 39.90
N ALA A 72 -2.05 0.36 41.04
CA ALA A 72 -1.68 1.78 41.01
C ALA A 72 -1.08 2.20 42.36
N LYS A 73 -0.50 3.41 42.43
CA LYS A 73 -0.06 4.02 43.69
C LYS A 73 -1.21 4.68 44.46
N TYR A 74 -2.21 5.14 43.71
CA TYR A 74 -3.39 5.81 44.24
C TYR A 74 -4.59 5.46 43.35
N ALA A 75 -5.77 5.31 43.97
CA ALA A 75 -7.02 5.18 43.23
C ALA A 75 -8.19 5.82 44.00
N GLU A 76 -9.14 6.34 43.23
CA GLU A 76 -10.45 6.81 43.69
C GLU A 76 -11.53 5.94 43.08
N TYR A 77 -12.60 5.62 43.83
CA TYR A 77 -13.73 4.90 43.30
C TYR A 77 -15.05 5.43 43.88
N SER A 78 -15.97 5.78 43.00
CA SER A 78 -17.32 6.19 43.35
C SER A 78 -18.29 5.01 43.14
N GLY A 79 -18.89 4.53 44.22
CA GLY A 79 -19.91 3.49 44.14
C GLY A 79 -21.25 3.98 43.58
N LYS A 80 -21.51 5.30 43.54
CA LYS A 80 -22.72 5.89 42.94
C LYS A 80 -22.63 5.95 41.44
N THR A 81 -21.50 6.43 40.91
CA THR A 81 -21.28 6.59 39.47
C THR A 81 -20.60 5.38 38.83
N GLN A 82 -20.03 4.49 39.67
CA GLN A 82 -19.20 3.36 39.28
C GLN A 82 -17.96 3.76 38.43
N LEU A 83 -17.48 4.99 38.62
CA LEU A 83 -16.25 5.50 38.01
C LEU A 83 -15.07 5.30 38.96
N ALA A 84 -13.93 4.89 38.39
CA ALA A 84 -12.64 4.81 39.06
C ALA A 84 -11.61 5.71 38.40
N VAL A 85 -10.72 6.32 39.17
CA VAL A 85 -9.53 7.03 38.69
C VAL A 85 -8.33 6.43 39.40
N ALA A 86 -7.33 6.00 38.63
CA ALA A 86 -6.07 5.48 39.14
C ALA A 86 -4.90 6.38 38.71
N LYS A 87 -3.93 6.57 39.63
CA LYS A 87 -2.77 7.44 39.39
C LYS A 87 -1.47 6.78 39.89
N GLY A 88 -0.38 7.03 39.17
CA GLY A 88 0.97 6.57 39.52
C GLY A 88 1.23 5.11 39.15
N ASP A 89 2.03 4.89 38.12
CA ASP A 89 2.46 3.59 37.61
C ASP A 89 1.28 2.61 37.42
N VAL A 90 0.22 3.09 36.76
CA VAL A 90 -1.00 2.31 36.59
C VAL A 90 -0.77 1.18 35.61
N VAL A 91 -1.16 -0.03 35.98
CA VAL A 91 -1.16 -1.22 35.14
C VAL A 91 -2.55 -1.85 35.18
N LEU A 92 -3.26 -1.83 34.08
CA LEU A 92 -4.52 -2.55 33.87
C LEU A 92 -4.23 -3.83 33.11
N THR A 93 -4.54 -4.97 33.72
CA THR A 93 -4.33 -6.29 33.10
C THR A 93 -5.67 -6.95 32.84
N GLU A 94 -5.84 -7.42 31.62
CA GLU A 94 -6.94 -8.23 31.16
C GLU A 94 -6.41 -9.55 30.58
N PRO A 95 -7.27 -10.53 30.27
CA PRO A 95 -6.80 -11.82 29.76
C PRO A 95 -5.91 -11.74 28.52
N SER A 96 -6.16 -10.79 27.62
CA SER A 96 -5.45 -10.67 26.35
C SER A 96 -4.66 -9.38 26.18
N SER A 97 -4.75 -8.44 27.12
CA SER A 97 -4.08 -7.15 27.00
C SER A 97 -3.57 -6.62 28.34
N VAL A 98 -2.53 -5.82 28.29
CA VAL A 98 -1.97 -5.07 29.40
C VAL A 98 -1.82 -3.61 28.96
N LEU A 99 -2.43 -2.71 29.74
CA LEU A 99 -2.30 -1.26 29.56
C LEU A 99 -1.45 -0.70 30.68
N THR A 100 -0.47 0.14 30.37
CA THR A 100 0.34 0.87 31.34
C THR A 100 0.26 2.37 31.07
N THR A 101 0.06 3.17 32.12
CA THR A 101 -0.05 4.63 32.03
C THR A 101 0.22 5.28 33.40
N GLN A 102 0.30 6.62 33.45
CA GLN A 102 0.44 7.36 34.69
C GLN A 102 -0.91 7.76 35.31
N LYS A 103 -1.97 7.88 34.50
CA LYS A 103 -3.33 8.17 34.98
C LYS A 103 -4.34 7.46 34.09
N LEU A 104 -5.26 6.73 34.72
CA LEU A 104 -6.31 5.95 34.06
C LEU A 104 -7.66 6.31 34.66
N PHE A 105 -8.65 6.47 33.82
CA PHE A 105 -10.06 6.54 34.18
C PHE A 105 -10.75 5.27 33.71
N PHE A 106 -11.62 4.71 34.55
CA PHE A 106 -12.35 3.48 34.25
C PHE A 106 -13.83 3.63 34.58
N ASP A 107 -14.68 3.54 33.54
CA ASP A 107 -16.14 3.47 33.66
C ASP A 107 -16.58 2.01 33.68
N ARG A 108 -16.99 1.54 34.84
CA ARG A 108 -17.40 0.16 35.04
C ARG A 108 -18.73 -0.17 34.36
N ILE A 109 -19.66 0.78 34.27
CA ILE A 109 -20.97 0.55 33.64
C ILE A 109 -20.79 0.27 32.17
N LYS A 110 -19.98 1.10 31.51
CA LYS A 110 -19.68 0.99 30.08
C LYS A 110 -18.54 0.02 29.78
N GLN A 111 -17.80 -0.45 30.77
CA GLN A 111 -16.55 -1.21 30.60
C GLN A 111 -15.57 -0.45 29.70
N GLN A 112 -15.32 0.82 30.02
CA GLN A 112 -14.45 1.70 29.25
C GLN A 112 -13.30 2.22 30.10
N ALA A 113 -12.08 2.10 29.58
CA ALA A 113 -10.89 2.67 30.17
C ALA A 113 -10.36 3.81 29.30
N PHE A 114 -10.02 4.92 29.91
CA PHE A 114 -9.53 6.11 29.20
C PHE A 114 -8.25 6.63 29.83
N TYR A 115 -7.30 7.03 29.01
CA TYR A 115 -6.13 7.80 29.43
C TYR A 115 -5.75 8.85 28.38
N ASN A 116 -5.25 10.00 28.84
CA ASN A 116 -4.89 11.15 28.01
C ASN A 116 -3.43 11.60 28.19
N ASN A 117 -2.61 10.77 28.78
CA ASN A 117 -1.19 10.98 29.02
C ASN A 117 -0.37 9.83 28.39
N GLU A 118 0.93 9.80 28.62
CA GLU A 118 1.77 8.73 28.11
C GLU A 118 1.31 7.37 28.62
N GLY A 119 1.23 6.40 27.72
CA GLY A 119 0.82 5.04 28.04
C GLY A 119 1.11 4.09 26.89
N GLN A 120 0.96 2.82 27.15
CA GLN A 120 1.16 1.77 26.14
C GLN A 120 0.15 0.66 26.36
N VAL A 121 -0.32 0.07 25.25
CA VAL A 121 -1.15 -1.13 25.26
C VAL A 121 -0.37 -2.27 24.63
N VAL A 122 -0.27 -3.38 25.32
CA VAL A 122 0.37 -4.61 24.86
C VAL A 122 -0.68 -5.70 24.75
N ARG A 123 -0.82 -6.30 23.56
CA ARG A 123 -1.70 -7.45 23.35
C ARG A 123 -0.86 -8.71 23.19
N ASP A 124 -1.23 -9.75 23.94
CA ASP A 124 -0.63 -11.08 23.86
C ASP A 124 -1.62 -12.06 23.21
N SER A 125 -1.37 -12.45 21.97
CA SER A 125 -2.21 -13.39 21.21
C SER A 125 -2.04 -14.85 21.66
N SER A 126 -1.10 -15.14 22.57
CA SER A 126 -0.87 -16.50 23.09
C SER A 126 -1.79 -16.88 24.25
N ARG A 127 -2.50 -15.92 24.84
CA ARG A 127 -3.42 -16.14 25.95
C ARG A 127 -4.81 -16.51 25.44
N HIS A 128 -5.32 -17.68 25.82
CA HIS A 128 -6.65 -18.17 25.44
C HIS A 128 -7.76 -17.51 26.27
N TYR A 129 -8.88 -17.24 25.59
CA TYR A 129 -10.09 -16.65 26.14
C TYR A 129 -10.96 -17.66 26.88
N TYR A 130 -11.52 -17.23 28.01
CA TYR A 130 -12.80 -17.70 28.53
C TYR A 130 -13.78 -16.54 28.49
N GLU A 131 -15.07 -16.81 28.30
CA GLU A 131 -16.15 -15.82 28.16
C GLU A 131 -16.05 -14.67 29.18
N HIS A 132 -15.71 -13.48 28.67
CA HIS A 132 -15.64 -12.28 29.50
C HIS A 132 -16.00 -11.04 28.66
N ARG A 133 -16.72 -10.08 29.27
CA ARG A 133 -16.96 -8.78 28.65
C ARG A 133 -15.64 -8.01 28.62
N GLY A 134 -15.14 -7.75 27.41
CA GLY A 134 -13.94 -6.97 27.20
C GLY A 134 -14.10 -5.50 27.57
N THR A 135 -12.99 -4.80 27.72
CA THR A 135 -12.93 -3.36 28.00
C THR A 135 -12.64 -2.59 26.73
N LEU A 136 -13.34 -1.48 26.52
CA LEU A 136 -12.97 -0.48 25.55
C LEU A 136 -11.85 0.40 26.15
N LEU A 137 -10.68 0.37 25.51
CA LEU A 137 -9.55 1.22 25.87
C LEU A 137 -9.53 2.44 24.96
N HIS A 138 -9.76 3.62 25.51
CA HIS A 138 -9.65 4.88 24.78
C HIS A 138 -8.40 5.64 25.23
N ALA A 139 -7.61 6.10 24.26
CA ALA A 139 -6.36 6.75 24.54
C ALA A 139 -6.10 7.95 23.60
N ARG A 140 -5.56 9.02 24.17
CA ARG A 140 -5.13 10.24 23.42
C ARG A 140 -3.64 10.46 23.58
N LYS A 141 -2.99 11.04 22.56
CA LYS A 141 -1.54 11.24 22.35
C LYS A 141 -0.83 9.98 21.83
N GLN A 142 0.31 10.19 21.18
CA GLN A 142 1.12 9.15 20.50
C GLN A 142 1.27 7.88 21.34
N ILE A 143 0.44 6.88 21.03
CA ILE A 143 0.31 5.67 21.82
C ILE A 143 0.90 4.52 21.03
N PRO A 144 1.97 3.88 21.50
CA PRO A 144 2.42 2.64 20.94
C PRO A 144 1.51 1.48 21.38
N PHE A 145 0.96 0.76 20.42
CA PHE A 145 0.26 -0.50 20.60
C PHE A 145 1.13 -1.61 20.01
N PHE A 146 1.43 -2.63 20.80
CA PHE A 146 2.28 -3.76 20.40
C PHE A 146 1.44 -5.03 20.29
N LYS A 147 1.53 -5.73 19.17
CA LYS A 147 1.09 -7.12 19.05
C LYS A 147 2.32 -8.02 19.04
N TYR A 148 2.41 -8.92 19.99
CA TYR A 148 3.48 -9.89 20.06
C TYR A 148 3.08 -11.22 19.40
N GLY A 149 3.96 -11.74 18.57
CA GLY A 149 3.82 -13.06 17.96
C GLY A 149 4.27 -14.20 18.88
N LYS A 150 4.15 -15.43 18.40
CA LYS A 150 4.56 -16.64 19.12
C LYS A 150 6.05 -16.68 19.50
N THR A 151 6.89 -15.90 18.86
CA THR A 151 8.33 -15.80 19.10
C THR A 151 8.69 -14.84 20.24
N GLY A 152 7.71 -14.15 20.83
CA GLY A 152 7.96 -13.12 21.85
C GLY A 152 8.54 -11.81 21.30
N GLN A 153 8.63 -11.65 19.98
CA GLN A 153 8.97 -10.39 19.32
C GLN A 153 7.70 -9.69 18.83
N PRO A 154 7.65 -8.35 18.78
CA PRO A 154 6.50 -7.64 18.25
C PRO A 154 6.35 -7.94 16.76
N GLU A 155 5.20 -8.47 16.36
CA GLU A 155 4.84 -8.65 14.93
C GLU A 155 4.66 -7.30 14.24
N TYR A 156 4.11 -6.33 14.96
CA TYR A 156 4.00 -4.94 14.54
C TYR A 156 3.83 -4.00 15.73
N VAL A 157 4.16 -2.74 15.49
CA VAL A 157 3.94 -1.61 16.42
C VAL A 157 3.03 -0.60 15.73
N LEU A 158 1.85 -0.37 16.34
CA LEU A 158 0.94 0.69 15.94
C LEU A 158 1.22 1.93 16.79
N THR A 159 1.37 3.08 16.17
CA THR A 159 1.45 4.38 16.83
C THR A 159 0.37 5.29 16.27
N THR A 160 -0.45 5.88 17.12
CA THR A 160 -1.56 6.76 16.70
C THR A 160 -1.74 7.89 17.70
N ASN A 161 -2.41 8.97 17.28
CA ASN A 161 -2.72 10.08 18.16
C ASN A 161 -3.89 9.78 19.08
N GLN A 162 -4.86 8.99 18.62
CA GLN A 162 -6.01 8.55 19.39
C GLN A 162 -6.36 7.12 19.00
N LEU A 163 -6.61 6.28 19.98
CA LEU A 163 -6.93 4.86 19.82
C LEU A 163 -8.15 4.49 20.65
N ASP A 164 -9.12 3.83 20.01
CA ASP A 164 -10.17 3.09 20.67
C ASP A 164 -9.92 1.59 20.43
N PHE A 165 -9.65 0.86 21.50
CA PHE A 165 -9.36 -0.56 21.42
C PHE A 165 -10.38 -1.36 22.22
N TYR A 166 -11.07 -2.28 21.57
CA TYR A 166 -12.02 -3.22 22.16
C TYR A 166 -11.30 -4.55 22.43
N SER A 167 -11.01 -4.82 23.70
CA SER A 167 -10.18 -5.97 24.08
C SER A 167 -10.86 -7.32 23.78
N GLU A 168 -12.18 -7.39 23.83
CA GLU A 168 -12.96 -8.60 23.52
C GLU A 168 -12.91 -8.93 22.02
N SER A 169 -13.32 -8.02 21.16
CA SER A 169 -13.33 -8.23 19.71
C SER A 169 -11.94 -8.14 19.09
N GLY A 170 -11.01 -7.44 19.75
CA GLY A 170 -9.70 -7.13 19.21
C GLY A 170 -9.70 -6.02 18.17
N HIS A 171 -10.75 -5.23 18.12
CA HIS A 171 -10.91 -4.11 17.20
C HIS A 171 -10.15 -2.89 17.70
N ALA A 172 -9.34 -2.31 16.83
CA ALA A 172 -8.58 -1.08 17.08
C ALA A 172 -9.00 -0.01 16.06
N TYR A 173 -9.55 1.08 16.55
CA TYR A 173 -9.90 2.25 15.73
C TYR A 173 -8.88 3.35 15.97
N MET A 174 -8.34 3.90 14.90
CA MET A 174 -7.29 4.90 14.91
C MET A 174 -7.81 6.23 14.36
N TYR A 175 -7.48 7.31 15.05
CA TYR A 175 -7.88 8.66 14.67
C TYR A 175 -6.65 9.58 14.66
N GLY A 176 -6.56 10.40 13.61
CA GLY A 176 -5.42 11.24 13.34
C GLY A 176 -4.22 10.46 12.78
N PRO A 177 -3.07 11.11 12.61
CA PRO A 177 -1.87 10.49 12.08
C PRO A 177 -1.51 9.20 12.80
N SER A 178 -1.54 8.11 12.07
CA SER A 178 -1.35 6.75 12.59
C SER A 178 -0.32 6.00 11.75
N ARG A 179 0.53 5.21 12.40
CA ARG A 179 1.59 4.44 11.74
C ARG A 179 1.62 3.03 12.32
N ILE A 180 1.64 2.04 11.43
CA ILE A 180 1.83 0.64 11.78
C ILE A 180 3.14 0.19 11.16
N VAL A 181 4.09 -0.22 12.00
CA VAL A 181 5.42 -0.69 11.59
C VAL A 181 5.48 -2.20 11.84
N GLY A 182 5.58 -2.97 10.77
CA GLY A 182 5.84 -4.41 10.80
C GLY A 182 7.27 -4.72 10.36
N GLU A 183 7.60 -5.99 10.26
CA GLU A 183 8.92 -6.47 9.84
C GLU A 183 9.28 -6.03 8.42
N THR A 184 8.34 -6.14 7.48
CA THR A 184 8.57 -5.92 6.04
C THR A 184 7.82 -4.72 5.48
N SER A 185 6.97 -4.05 6.28
CA SER A 185 6.13 -2.97 5.79
C SER A 185 5.85 -1.92 6.84
N THR A 186 5.65 -0.69 6.38
CA THR A 186 5.13 0.41 7.19
C THR A 186 3.85 0.93 6.55
N ILE A 187 2.80 1.11 7.35
CA ILE A 187 1.53 1.67 6.92
C ILE A 187 1.34 3.01 7.62
N TYR A 188 0.89 4.00 6.88
CA TYR A 188 0.46 5.30 7.39
C TYR A 188 -0.98 5.57 6.97
N CYS A 189 -1.77 6.20 7.86
CA CYS A 189 -3.09 6.74 7.55
C CYS A 189 -3.46 7.84 8.55
N GLU A 190 -4.49 8.63 8.22
CA GLU A 190 -5.07 9.60 9.14
C GLU A 190 -6.32 9.09 9.86
N ARG A 191 -6.87 7.97 9.39
CA ARG A 191 -7.96 7.26 10.01
C ARG A 191 -7.92 5.79 9.61
N GLY A 192 -8.10 4.88 10.56
CA GLY A 192 -8.01 3.46 10.27
C GLY A 192 -8.72 2.58 11.27
N PHE A 193 -8.91 1.36 10.84
CA PHE A 193 -9.41 0.24 11.65
C PHE A 193 -8.49 -0.96 11.46
N TYR A 194 -8.26 -1.69 12.53
CA TYR A 194 -7.54 -2.95 12.50
C TYR A 194 -8.19 -3.97 13.41
N ASP A 195 -8.55 -5.12 12.87
CA ASP A 195 -8.98 -6.29 13.62
C ASP A 195 -7.75 -7.15 13.94
N THR A 196 -7.32 -7.15 15.19
CA THR A 196 -6.13 -7.87 15.63
C THR A 196 -6.34 -9.40 15.72
N ASN A 197 -7.59 -9.89 15.67
CA ASN A 197 -7.94 -11.33 15.66
C ASN A 197 -8.00 -11.86 14.22
N ALA A 198 -8.67 -11.12 13.34
CA ALA A 198 -8.79 -11.48 11.94
C ALA A 198 -7.52 -11.18 11.13
N ASP A 199 -6.65 -10.27 11.61
CA ASP A 199 -5.51 -9.69 10.88
C ASP A 199 -5.94 -8.97 9.61
N THR A 200 -7.08 -8.26 9.70
CA THR A 200 -7.62 -7.43 8.62
C THR A 200 -7.67 -5.97 9.03
N GLY A 201 -7.58 -5.08 8.08
CA GLY A 201 -7.69 -3.66 8.38
C GLY A 201 -8.03 -2.81 7.17
N TYR A 202 -8.50 -1.61 7.43
CA TYR A 202 -8.68 -0.59 6.43
C TYR A 202 -8.13 0.75 6.91
N PHE A 203 -7.62 1.52 5.95
CA PHE A 203 -6.99 2.81 6.16
C PHE A 203 -7.61 3.82 5.22
N ILE A 204 -7.95 4.96 5.76
CA ILE A 204 -8.65 6.02 5.04
C ILE A 204 -7.88 7.32 5.25
N LYS A 205 -7.94 8.19 4.22
CA LYS A 205 -7.35 9.52 4.26
C LYS A 205 -5.82 9.50 4.25
N ASN A 206 -5.25 9.88 3.14
CA ASN A 206 -3.81 9.93 2.91
C ASN A 206 -3.08 8.61 3.22
N SER A 207 -3.72 7.49 2.86
CA SER A 207 -3.18 6.18 3.18
C SER A 207 -1.94 5.87 2.33
N LYS A 208 -0.90 5.38 2.99
CA LYS A 208 0.37 5.04 2.39
C LYS A 208 0.89 3.72 2.95
N ILE A 209 1.38 2.85 2.08
CA ILE A 209 2.05 1.61 2.45
C ILE A 209 3.44 1.60 1.82
N ASP A 210 4.47 1.53 2.64
CA ASP A 210 5.84 1.27 2.21
C ASP A 210 6.11 -0.23 2.42
N TYR A 211 6.44 -0.94 1.35
CA TYR A 211 6.70 -2.38 1.36
C TYR A 211 7.86 -2.73 0.43
N ASP A 212 8.95 -3.29 0.97
CA ASP A 212 10.20 -3.52 0.25
C ASP A 212 10.67 -2.23 -0.47
N ASN A 213 10.77 -2.29 -1.79
CA ASN A 213 11.15 -1.16 -2.65
C ASN A 213 9.94 -0.43 -3.26
N ARG A 214 8.74 -0.64 -2.73
CA ARG A 214 7.49 -0.09 -3.27
C ARG A 214 6.82 0.84 -2.29
N GLU A 215 6.29 1.91 -2.83
CA GLU A 215 5.40 2.83 -2.16
C GLU A 215 4.02 2.75 -2.81
N VAL A 216 2.99 2.50 -2.01
CA VAL A 216 1.60 2.49 -2.45
C VAL A 216 0.86 3.62 -1.74
N ILE A 217 0.26 4.51 -2.49
CA ILE A 217 -0.57 5.62 -2.00
C ILE A 217 -1.99 5.43 -2.53
N GLY A 218 -2.99 5.79 -1.74
CA GLY A 218 -4.40 5.80 -2.12
C GLY A 218 -5.26 6.43 -1.04
N ASP A 219 -6.49 6.87 -1.39
CA ASP A 219 -7.38 7.51 -0.42
C ASP A 219 -7.92 6.50 0.59
N SER A 220 -8.19 5.27 0.14
CA SER A 220 -8.67 4.19 1.02
C SER A 220 -8.02 2.87 0.63
N MET A 221 -7.61 2.11 1.63
CA MET A 221 -6.96 0.82 1.47
C MET A 221 -7.55 -0.21 2.44
N TYR A 222 -7.67 -1.43 1.98
CA TYR A 222 -8.03 -2.61 2.78
C TYR A 222 -6.95 -3.67 2.62
N PHE A 223 -6.68 -4.42 3.66
CA PHE A 223 -5.84 -5.61 3.57
C PHE A 223 -6.37 -6.75 4.44
N ASP A 224 -6.08 -7.96 4.00
CA ASP A 224 -6.29 -9.20 4.72
C ASP A 224 -4.98 -9.99 4.70
N ARG A 225 -4.35 -10.07 5.86
CA ARG A 225 -3.04 -10.69 5.99
C ARG A 225 -3.09 -12.20 5.84
N LYS A 226 -4.19 -12.84 6.27
CA LYS A 226 -4.37 -14.29 6.16
C LYS A 226 -4.56 -14.76 4.72
N LEU A 227 -5.20 -13.91 3.90
CA LEU A 227 -5.43 -14.18 2.48
C LEU A 227 -4.32 -13.63 1.58
N ASP A 228 -3.32 -12.93 2.13
CA ASP A 228 -2.32 -12.19 1.35
C ASP A 228 -2.97 -11.27 0.31
N PHE A 229 -4.06 -10.62 0.69
CA PHE A 229 -4.89 -9.78 -0.16
C PHE A 229 -4.85 -8.32 0.29
N ALA A 230 -4.77 -7.40 -0.67
CA ALA A 230 -4.97 -5.98 -0.43
C ALA A 230 -5.78 -5.36 -1.57
N SER A 231 -6.56 -4.34 -1.27
CA SER A 231 -7.25 -3.51 -2.25
C SER A 231 -7.12 -2.03 -1.91
N ALA A 232 -7.18 -1.20 -2.94
CA ALA A 232 -7.13 0.25 -2.77
C ALA A 232 -8.13 0.92 -3.72
N THR A 233 -8.64 2.09 -3.33
CA THR A 233 -9.51 2.90 -4.17
C THR A 233 -9.14 4.36 -4.09
N ASN A 234 -9.36 5.02 -5.22
CA ASN A 234 -9.16 6.42 -5.51
C ASN A 234 -7.72 6.93 -5.33
N ASN A 235 -7.26 7.73 -6.28
CA ASN A 235 -5.93 8.37 -6.30
C ASN A 235 -4.76 7.41 -6.06
N ILE A 236 -4.85 6.21 -6.63
CA ILE A 236 -3.83 5.19 -6.44
C ILE A 236 -2.56 5.54 -7.20
N LYS A 237 -1.43 5.47 -6.52
CA LYS A 237 -0.10 5.54 -7.09
C LYS A 237 0.77 4.46 -6.46
N ILE A 238 1.29 3.57 -7.28
CA ILE A 238 2.25 2.53 -6.89
C ILE A 238 3.59 2.90 -7.54
N THR A 239 4.60 3.16 -6.72
CA THR A 239 5.96 3.46 -7.19
C THR A 239 6.87 2.29 -6.88
N ASP A 240 7.58 1.78 -7.87
CA ASP A 240 8.62 0.75 -7.73
C ASP A 240 9.98 1.42 -8.04
N THR A 241 10.80 1.62 -7.01
CA THR A 241 12.05 2.38 -7.12
C THR A 241 13.17 1.58 -7.78
N ILE A 242 13.14 0.24 -7.72
CA ILE A 242 14.15 -0.61 -8.37
C ILE A 242 13.91 -0.66 -9.88
N ASN A 243 12.65 -0.78 -10.30
CA ASN A 243 12.30 -0.90 -11.72
C ASN A 243 11.94 0.44 -12.36
N ASN A 244 12.14 1.57 -11.69
CA ASN A 244 11.80 2.92 -12.17
C ASN A 244 10.40 2.97 -12.80
N SER A 245 9.42 2.35 -12.15
CA SER A 245 8.06 2.27 -12.68
C SER A 245 7.03 2.86 -11.72
N ILE A 246 6.03 3.50 -12.29
CA ILE A 246 4.89 4.06 -11.58
C ILE A 246 3.61 3.52 -12.20
N ILE A 247 2.69 3.02 -11.39
CA ILE A 247 1.35 2.63 -11.83
C ILE A 247 0.33 3.53 -11.13
N LYS A 248 -0.59 4.10 -11.89
CA LYS A 248 -1.68 4.94 -11.39
C LYS A 248 -3.03 4.34 -11.76
N GLY A 249 -4.07 4.71 -11.03
CA GLY A 249 -5.45 4.33 -11.29
C GLY A 249 -6.36 4.68 -10.13
N HIS A 250 -7.60 4.19 -10.18
CA HIS A 250 -8.58 4.49 -9.12
C HIS A 250 -9.15 3.26 -8.43
N TYR A 251 -8.79 2.05 -8.87
CA TYR A 251 -9.06 0.81 -8.15
C TYR A 251 -7.93 -0.18 -8.39
N ALA A 252 -7.46 -0.82 -7.32
CA ALA A 252 -6.40 -1.83 -7.38
C ALA A 252 -6.69 -2.99 -6.43
N GLU A 253 -6.26 -4.19 -6.82
CA GLU A 253 -6.17 -5.36 -5.95
C GLU A 253 -4.78 -6.00 -6.08
N VAL A 254 -4.26 -6.50 -4.97
CA VAL A 254 -2.98 -7.19 -4.89
C VAL A 254 -3.19 -8.55 -4.24
N TYR A 255 -2.68 -9.59 -4.87
CA TYR A 255 -2.69 -10.96 -4.41
C TYR A 255 -1.23 -11.42 -4.23
N LYS A 256 -0.69 -11.25 -3.03
CA LYS A 256 0.72 -11.51 -2.72
C LYS A 256 1.10 -12.97 -2.96
N SER A 257 0.28 -13.92 -2.52
CA SER A 257 0.50 -15.37 -2.72
C SER A 257 0.56 -15.79 -4.20
N LYS A 258 0.04 -14.97 -5.12
CA LYS A 258 0.03 -15.21 -6.58
C LYS A 258 1.02 -14.32 -7.33
N ASP A 259 1.82 -13.53 -6.64
CA ASP A 259 2.67 -12.48 -7.25
C ASP A 259 1.91 -11.69 -8.33
N SER A 260 0.67 -11.30 -8.02
CA SER A 260 -0.25 -10.68 -8.97
C SER A 260 -0.89 -9.43 -8.40
N ALA A 261 -0.95 -8.40 -9.22
CA ALA A 261 -1.69 -7.18 -8.94
C ALA A 261 -2.41 -6.70 -10.20
N PHE A 262 -3.59 -6.09 -10.03
CA PHE A 262 -4.22 -5.38 -11.13
C PHE A 262 -4.71 -3.99 -10.69
N VAL A 263 -4.74 -3.08 -11.66
CA VAL A 263 -5.20 -1.71 -11.50
C VAL A 263 -6.18 -1.39 -12.61
N THR A 264 -7.28 -0.75 -12.28
CA THR A 264 -8.35 -0.35 -13.20
C THR A 264 -8.77 1.09 -12.95
N LYS A 265 -9.71 1.57 -13.77
CA LYS A 265 -10.26 2.93 -13.67
C LYS A 265 -9.17 3.98 -13.91
N HIS A 266 -9.03 4.39 -15.16
CA HIS A 266 -7.97 5.27 -15.65
C HIS A 266 -6.56 4.72 -15.35
N ALA A 267 -6.38 3.40 -15.58
CA ALA A 267 -5.13 2.74 -15.24
C ALA A 267 -3.99 3.17 -16.19
N LEU A 268 -2.87 3.60 -15.63
CA LEU A 268 -1.69 4.10 -16.35
C LEU A 268 -0.42 3.50 -15.76
N ALA A 269 0.36 2.82 -16.57
CA ALA A 269 1.71 2.39 -16.24
C ALA A 269 2.74 3.34 -16.89
N ILE A 270 3.71 3.78 -16.13
CA ILE A 270 4.79 4.67 -16.55
C ILE A 270 6.11 3.96 -16.31
N SER A 271 6.88 3.73 -17.36
CA SER A 271 8.28 3.34 -17.25
C SER A 271 9.11 4.61 -17.33
N VAL A 272 9.70 5.01 -16.20
CA VAL A 272 10.48 6.24 -16.11
C VAL A 272 11.86 5.99 -16.68
N GLN A 273 12.21 6.72 -17.75
CA GLN A 273 13.50 6.66 -18.45
C GLN A 273 14.20 8.02 -18.35
N GLU A 274 15.53 8.03 -18.52
CA GLU A 274 16.33 9.26 -18.35
C GLU A 274 15.92 10.41 -19.30
N LYS A 275 15.57 10.09 -20.53
CA LYS A 275 15.26 11.09 -21.56
C LYS A 275 13.78 11.24 -21.84
N ASP A 276 13.03 10.13 -21.84
CA ASP A 276 11.64 10.13 -22.29
C ASP A 276 10.90 8.91 -21.78
N SER A 277 9.90 9.12 -20.94
CA SER A 277 9.15 8.04 -20.30
C SER A 277 8.18 7.36 -21.27
N VAL A 278 7.95 6.07 -21.05
CA VAL A 278 6.95 5.29 -21.78
C VAL A 278 5.69 5.18 -20.94
N TYR A 279 4.56 5.55 -21.52
CA TYR A 279 3.24 5.51 -20.91
C TYR A 279 2.38 4.42 -21.55
N ILE A 280 1.78 3.54 -20.74
CA ILE A 280 0.86 2.51 -21.21
C ILE A 280 -0.44 2.64 -20.44
N HIS A 281 -1.52 2.84 -21.17
CA HIS A 281 -2.87 2.94 -20.61
C HIS A 281 -3.74 1.79 -21.12
N ALA A 282 -4.72 1.35 -20.33
CA ALA A 282 -5.76 0.40 -20.70
C ALA A 282 -6.90 0.40 -19.68
N ASP A 283 -8.01 -0.25 -20.00
CA ASP A 283 -9.11 -0.46 -19.01
C ASP A 283 -8.62 -1.21 -17.78
N THR A 284 -7.67 -2.15 -17.96
CA THR A 284 -7.07 -2.95 -16.89
C THR A 284 -5.57 -3.15 -17.12
N LEU A 285 -4.78 -2.79 -16.14
CA LEU A 285 -3.37 -3.15 -16.06
C LEU A 285 -3.20 -4.30 -15.07
N MET A 286 -2.52 -5.37 -15.48
CA MET A 286 -2.22 -6.52 -14.65
C MET A 286 -0.71 -6.76 -14.63
N VAL A 287 -0.14 -6.88 -13.44
CA VAL A 287 1.27 -7.24 -13.24
C VAL A 287 1.32 -8.62 -12.61
N THR A 288 2.12 -9.50 -13.19
CA THR A 288 2.31 -10.87 -12.69
C THR A 288 3.78 -11.27 -12.72
N GLY A 289 4.15 -12.23 -11.87
CA GLY A 289 5.49 -12.80 -11.81
C GLY A 289 6.36 -12.20 -10.71
N LYS A 290 7.29 -13.01 -10.25
CA LYS A 290 8.27 -12.66 -9.21
C LYS A 290 9.21 -11.57 -9.70
N GLU A 291 9.93 -10.97 -8.76
CA GLU A 291 11.02 -10.04 -9.06
C GLU A 291 11.99 -10.63 -10.10
N GLY A 292 12.40 -9.80 -11.06
CA GLY A 292 13.23 -10.21 -12.21
C GLY A 292 12.48 -10.90 -13.36
N ASN A 293 11.27 -11.42 -13.17
CA ASN A 293 10.46 -12.10 -14.19
C ASN A 293 9.06 -11.48 -14.36
N ARG A 294 8.92 -10.18 -14.15
CA ARG A 294 7.64 -9.50 -14.23
C ARG A 294 7.16 -9.32 -15.65
N ILE A 295 5.85 -9.51 -15.81
CA ILE A 295 5.13 -9.23 -17.05
C ILE A 295 3.98 -8.27 -16.71
N THR A 296 3.98 -7.12 -17.36
CA THR A 296 2.86 -6.17 -17.34
C THR A 296 1.97 -6.44 -18.54
N ARG A 297 0.67 -6.58 -18.30
CA ARG A 297 -0.35 -6.75 -19.35
C ARG A 297 -1.39 -5.66 -19.23
N ALA A 298 -1.57 -4.94 -20.33
CA ALA A 298 -2.62 -3.96 -20.51
C ALA A 298 -3.74 -4.59 -21.34
N PHE A 299 -4.96 -4.66 -20.82
CA PHE A 299 -6.10 -5.30 -21.46
C PHE A 299 -7.18 -4.31 -21.78
N ARG A 300 -7.72 -4.40 -22.98
CA ARG A 300 -8.77 -3.59 -23.59
C ARG A 300 -8.36 -2.13 -23.74
N ASN A 301 -8.66 -1.58 -24.90
CA ASN A 301 -8.33 -0.20 -25.25
C ASN A 301 -6.88 0.18 -24.92
N ALA A 302 -5.96 -0.79 -25.09
CA ALA A 302 -4.57 -0.58 -24.72
C ALA A 302 -3.89 0.41 -25.66
N LYS A 303 -3.31 1.46 -25.09
CA LYS A 303 -2.58 2.50 -25.79
C LYS A 303 -1.18 2.64 -25.20
N ILE A 304 -0.21 2.92 -26.06
CA ILE A 304 1.17 3.25 -25.65
C ILE A 304 1.53 4.62 -26.21
N PHE A 305 2.24 5.41 -25.44
CA PHE A 305 2.73 6.72 -25.81
C PHE A 305 4.16 6.95 -25.32
N LYS A 306 4.96 7.50 -26.20
CA LYS A 306 6.26 8.09 -25.97
C LYS A 306 6.38 9.25 -26.96
N SER A 307 7.21 10.26 -26.77
CA SER A 307 7.20 11.50 -27.57
C SER A 307 7.28 11.26 -29.08
N ASP A 308 8.03 10.26 -29.53
CA ASP A 308 8.21 9.93 -30.97
C ASP A 308 7.42 8.71 -31.43
N LEU A 309 6.77 7.99 -30.49
CA LEU A 309 6.10 6.72 -30.75
C LEU A 309 4.77 6.65 -30.01
N SER A 310 3.71 6.33 -30.73
CA SER A 310 2.43 6.01 -30.11
C SER A 310 1.77 4.81 -30.75
N GLY A 311 0.88 4.13 -30.03
CA GLY A 311 0.23 2.94 -30.57
C GLY A 311 -1.07 2.60 -29.86
N LYS A 312 -1.89 1.77 -30.51
CA LYS A 312 -3.18 1.29 -30.02
C LYS A 312 -3.36 -0.19 -30.36
N SER A 313 -3.90 -0.95 -29.43
CA SER A 313 -4.21 -2.37 -29.65
C SER A 313 -5.26 -2.87 -28.65
N ASP A 314 -5.76 -4.10 -28.83
CA ASP A 314 -6.64 -4.74 -27.86
C ASP A 314 -5.91 -5.04 -26.55
N SER A 315 -4.62 -5.41 -26.63
CA SER A 315 -3.79 -5.70 -25.48
C SER A 315 -2.32 -5.39 -25.76
N ILE A 316 -1.62 -4.91 -24.72
CA ILE A 316 -0.16 -4.70 -24.75
C ILE A 316 0.46 -5.52 -23.62
N HIS A 317 1.42 -6.38 -23.97
CA HIS A 317 2.16 -7.20 -23.02
C HIS A 317 3.63 -6.77 -23.00
N VAL A 318 4.14 -6.46 -21.82
CA VAL A 318 5.55 -6.07 -21.60
C VAL A 318 6.23 -7.12 -20.74
N ASN A 319 7.21 -7.79 -21.28
CA ASN A 319 8.10 -8.69 -20.53
C ASN A 319 9.38 -7.92 -20.19
N HIS A 320 9.49 -7.50 -18.93
CA HIS A 320 10.59 -6.64 -18.45
C HIS A 320 11.95 -7.34 -18.51
N GLN A 321 12.01 -8.65 -18.27
CA GLN A 321 13.27 -9.42 -18.32
C GLN A 321 13.84 -9.49 -19.72
N SER A 322 12.99 -9.75 -20.70
CA SER A 322 13.44 -9.90 -22.08
C SER A 322 13.44 -8.58 -22.85
N GLY A 323 12.81 -7.52 -22.34
CA GLY A 323 12.62 -6.25 -23.07
C GLY A 323 11.67 -6.37 -24.28
N LEU A 324 10.76 -7.35 -24.27
CA LEU A 324 9.81 -7.56 -25.36
C LEU A 324 8.46 -6.92 -25.03
N THR A 325 8.03 -5.97 -25.84
CA THR A 325 6.68 -5.41 -25.85
C THR A 325 5.90 -5.94 -27.03
N GLN A 326 4.70 -6.46 -26.78
CA GLN A 326 3.82 -7.05 -27.79
C GLN A 326 2.48 -6.31 -27.81
N LEU A 327 2.11 -5.78 -28.98
CA LEU A 327 0.78 -5.25 -29.26
C LEU A 327 -0.01 -6.37 -29.94
N ILE A 328 -1.13 -6.78 -29.33
CA ILE A 328 -1.82 -8.00 -29.71
C ILE A 328 -3.27 -7.70 -30.06
N ASN A 329 -3.75 -8.34 -31.11
CA ASN A 329 -5.15 -8.39 -31.45
C ASN A 329 -5.80 -9.60 -30.79
N LEU A 330 -6.53 -9.39 -29.69
CA LEU A 330 -7.23 -10.46 -28.97
C LEU A 330 -8.45 -10.99 -29.71
N SER A 331 -9.01 -10.23 -30.66
CA SER A 331 -10.16 -10.63 -31.46
C SER A 331 -9.87 -11.82 -32.37
N ARG A 332 -8.62 -12.13 -32.66
CA ARG A 332 -8.21 -13.40 -33.29
C ARG A 332 -8.57 -14.62 -32.45
N LEU A 333 -8.63 -14.48 -31.14
CA LEU A 333 -9.04 -15.54 -30.21
C LEU A 333 -10.57 -15.68 -30.13
N SER A 334 -11.30 -14.70 -30.65
CA SER A 334 -12.77 -14.69 -30.75
C SER A 334 -13.20 -14.33 -32.18
N PRO A 335 -13.14 -15.26 -33.16
CA PRO A 335 -13.44 -14.98 -34.58
C PRO A 335 -14.87 -14.49 -34.85
N LYS A 336 -15.75 -14.57 -33.87
CA LYS A 336 -17.16 -14.11 -33.95
C LYS A 336 -17.34 -12.62 -33.57
N ASP A 337 -16.29 -11.92 -33.14
CA ASP A 337 -16.36 -10.49 -32.85
C ASP A 337 -16.44 -9.70 -34.17
N PRO A 338 -17.56 -9.03 -34.48
CA PRO A 338 -17.71 -8.26 -35.73
C PRO A 338 -16.73 -7.08 -35.81
N PHE A 339 -16.07 -6.70 -34.72
CA PHE A 339 -15.07 -5.62 -34.66
C PHE A 339 -13.62 -6.12 -34.79
N ALA A 340 -13.40 -7.41 -35.01
CA ALA A 340 -12.07 -8.04 -35.05
C ALA A 340 -11.11 -7.34 -36.01
N VAL A 341 -11.58 -6.89 -37.15
CA VAL A 341 -10.76 -6.23 -38.19
C VAL A 341 -10.38 -4.78 -37.80
N LYS A 342 -11.26 -4.06 -37.08
CA LYS A 342 -11.02 -2.68 -36.63
C LYS A 342 -10.07 -2.57 -35.45
N ARG A 343 -9.74 -3.68 -34.79
CA ARG A 343 -8.90 -3.73 -33.59
C ARG A 343 -7.47 -4.20 -33.86
N ARG A 344 -7.01 -4.17 -35.13
CA ARG A 344 -5.62 -4.52 -35.43
C ARG A 344 -4.68 -3.56 -34.71
N PRO A 345 -3.60 -4.07 -34.13
CA PRO A 345 -2.53 -3.25 -33.59
C PRO A 345 -2.03 -2.23 -34.61
N ILE A 346 -1.84 -1.03 -34.12
CA ILE A 346 -1.31 0.08 -34.88
C ILE A 346 -0.24 0.81 -34.11
N LEU A 347 0.80 1.22 -34.78
CA LEU A 347 1.92 1.97 -34.22
C LEU A 347 2.20 3.16 -35.14
N TRP A 348 2.35 4.34 -34.59
CA TRP A 348 2.75 5.56 -35.27
C TRP A 348 4.13 6.01 -34.79
N ASN A 349 4.96 6.41 -35.72
CA ASN A 349 6.25 7.03 -35.46
C ASN A 349 6.47 8.16 -36.50
N LEU A 350 6.59 9.38 -36.04
CA LEU A 350 6.63 10.58 -36.90
C LEU A 350 5.49 10.54 -37.93
N ASN A 351 5.81 10.55 -39.22
CA ASN A 351 4.85 10.51 -40.32
C ASN A 351 4.51 9.07 -40.77
N ASN A 352 4.95 8.07 -40.02
CA ASN A 352 4.77 6.67 -40.41
C ASN A 352 3.67 6.01 -39.57
N GLN A 353 2.88 5.17 -40.20
CA GLN A 353 1.90 4.30 -39.59
C GLN A 353 2.21 2.85 -39.92
N MET A 354 2.24 1.99 -38.93
CA MET A 354 2.54 0.56 -39.03
C MET A 354 1.42 -0.26 -38.47
N THR A 355 0.92 -1.25 -39.20
CA THR A 355 -0.14 -2.15 -38.76
C THR A 355 0.25 -3.61 -39.05
N GLY A 356 -0.36 -4.51 -38.31
CA GLY A 356 -0.20 -5.96 -38.46
C GLY A 356 -1.17 -6.68 -37.52
N ASP A 357 -1.26 -7.98 -37.57
CA ASP A 357 -2.10 -8.74 -36.61
C ASP A 357 -1.43 -8.82 -35.20
N THR A 358 -0.11 -8.68 -35.18
CA THR A 358 0.68 -8.56 -33.95
C THR A 358 1.92 -7.71 -34.25
N ILE A 359 2.26 -6.81 -33.32
CA ILE A 359 3.48 -5.99 -33.41
C ILE A 359 4.36 -6.32 -32.21
N HIS A 360 5.62 -6.63 -32.45
CA HIS A 360 6.64 -6.85 -31.42
C HIS A 360 7.67 -5.71 -31.47
N ILE A 361 7.87 -5.05 -30.34
CA ILE A 361 8.95 -4.09 -30.13
C ILE A 361 9.95 -4.77 -29.18
N LYS A 362 11.18 -4.93 -29.60
CA LYS A 362 12.25 -5.50 -28.82
C LYS A 362 13.24 -4.42 -28.44
N SER A 363 13.48 -4.27 -27.13
CA SER A 363 14.47 -3.36 -26.57
C SER A 363 15.46 -4.12 -25.71
N ASN A 364 16.63 -3.57 -25.53
CA ASN A 364 17.59 -4.08 -24.56
C ASN A 364 17.15 -3.63 -23.16
N PRO A 365 16.86 -4.55 -22.21
CA PRO A 365 16.31 -4.17 -20.90
C PRO A 365 17.29 -3.39 -19.99
N LYS A 366 18.59 -3.37 -20.33
CA LYS A 366 19.62 -2.64 -19.56
C LYS A 366 19.92 -1.26 -20.11
N THR A 367 19.94 -1.13 -21.43
CA THR A 367 20.30 0.13 -22.12
C THR A 367 19.07 0.87 -22.65
N GLU A 368 17.89 0.23 -22.57
CA GLU A 368 16.61 0.73 -23.07
C GLU A 368 16.59 1.04 -24.58
N LYS A 369 17.68 0.74 -25.27
CA LYS A 369 17.79 0.96 -26.72
C LYS A 369 16.95 -0.03 -27.49
N LEU A 370 16.35 0.45 -28.58
CA LEU A 370 15.55 -0.35 -29.47
C LEU A 370 16.44 -1.27 -30.32
N ASP A 371 16.11 -2.55 -30.35
CA ASP A 371 16.82 -3.57 -31.14
C ASP A 371 16.07 -3.84 -32.47
N SER A 372 14.80 -4.19 -32.35
CA SER A 372 14.01 -4.52 -33.56
C SER A 372 12.51 -4.28 -33.34
N LEU A 373 11.87 -3.97 -34.47
CA LEU A 373 10.42 -3.89 -34.62
C LEU A 373 9.97 -4.97 -35.61
N ARG A 374 8.95 -5.76 -35.25
CA ARG A 374 8.46 -6.86 -36.08
C ARG A 374 6.94 -6.81 -36.18
N LEU A 375 6.43 -6.77 -37.41
CA LEU A 375 5.01 -6.87 -37.70
C LEU A 375 4.74 -8.26 -38.28
N PHE A 376 3.75 -8.93 -37.76
CA PHE A 376 3.38 -10.30 -38.12
C PHE A 376 2.00 -10.33 -38.75
N GLU A 377 1.87 -11.05 -39.85
CA GLU A 377 0.67 -11.21 -40.66
C GLU A 377 0.03 -9.87 -41.04
N ASN A 378 -0.27 -9.72 -42.33
CA ASN A 378 -0.83 -8.47 -42.88
C ASN A 378 0.00 -7.23 -42.49
N ALA A 379 1.34 -7.35 -42.49
CA ALA A 379 2.22 -6.25 -42.21
C ALA A 379 2.09 -5.14 -43.22
N PHE A 380 1.82 -3.92 -42.77
CA PHE A 380 1.62 -2.75 -43.60
C PHE A 380 2.32 -1.53 -43.01
N LEU A 381 3.14 -0.87 -43.78
CA LEU A 381 3.79 0.40 -43.45
C LEU A 381 3.27 1.47 -44.42
N ILE A 382 2.79 2.56 -43.90
CA ILE A 382 2.36 3.75 -44.65
C ILE A 382 3.19 4.92 -44.14
N SER A 383 3.82 5.65 -45.06
CA SER A 383 4.56 6.88 -44.78
C SER A 383 3.86 8.04 -45.51
N LYS A 384 3.37 9.02 -44.75
CA LYS A 384 2.75 10.22 -45.31
C LYS A 384 3.85 11.11 -45.87
N ASP A 385 3.70 11.52 -47.12
CA ASP A 385 4.60 12.48 -47.73
C ASP A 385 4.42 13.85 -47.04
N SER A 386 5.53 14.40 -46.52
CA SER A 386 5.49 15.68 -45.80
C SER A 386 5.28 16.90 -46.68
N LEU A 387 5.55 16.78 -47.99
CA LEU A 387 5.46 17.85 -48.98
C LEU A 387 4.19 17.78 -49.80
N GLY A 388 3.53 16.60 -49.89
CA GLY A 388 2.29 16.38 -50.63
C GLY A 388 1.04 16.44 -49.74
N LEU A 389 -0.09 16.91 -50.32
CA LEU A 389 -1.34 17.05 -49.54
C LEU A 389 -2.03 15.73 -49.20
N ALA A 390 -1.83 14.66 -50.01
CA ALA A 390 -2.52 13.38 -49.81
C ALA A 390 -1.74 12.17 -50.34
N ASP A 391 -0.43 12.28 -50.47
CA ASP A 391 0.42 11.23 -51.04
C ASP A 391 1.03 10.37 -49.95
N TYR A 392 1.15 9.08 -50.22
CA TYR A 392 1.64 8.10 -49.28
C TYR A 392 2.58 7.10 -49.96
N SER A 393 3.78 6.97 -49.43
CA SER A 393 4.59 5.79 -49.67
C SER A 393 4.06 4.60 -48.88
N GLN A 394 3.96 3.44 -49.48
CA GLN A 394 3.27 2.28 -48.93
C GLN A 394 4.08 1.02 -49.18
N VAL A 395 4.22 0.20 -48.13
CA VAL A 395 4.84 -1.13 -48.29
C VAL A 395 4.04 -2.14 -47.48
N LYS A 396 3.69 -3.27 -48.08
CA LYS A 396 3.03 -4.35 -47.38
C LYS A 396 3.65 -5.71 -47.70
N GLY A 397 3.42 -6.67 -46.81
CA GLY A 397 3.82 -8.05 -46.96
C GLY A 397 3.24 -8.91 -45.85
N LYS A 398 3.62 -10.20 -45.81
CA LYS A 398 3.17 -11.08 -44.72
C LYS A 398 3.84 -10.72 -43.40
N ARG A 399 5.12 -10.32 -43.42
CA ARG A 399 5.91 -9.93 -42.23
C ARG A 399 6.85 -8.77 -42.59
N LEU A 400 7.01 -7.84 -41.66
CA LEU A 400 8.00 -6.77 -41.71
C LEU A 400 8.93 -6.88 -40.49
N VAL A 401 10.23 -6.65 -40.72
CA VAL A 401 11.24 -6.57 -39.66
C VAL A 401 12.07 -5.31 -39.90
N GLY A 402 11.98 -4.36 -38.96
CA GLY A 402 12.86 -3.21 -38.86
C GLY A 402 13.97 -3.48 -37.82
N LEU A 403 15.21 -3.15 -38.17
CA LEU A 403 16.38 -3.24 -37.30
C LEU A 403 16.91 -1.84 -37.00
N PHE A 404 17.32 -1.60 -35.79
CA PHE A 404 17.81 -0.31 -35.30
C PHE A 404 19.29 -0.36 -34.99
N ASP A 405 19.96 0.77 -35.05
CA ASP A 405 21.35 0.93 -34.63
C ASP A 405 21.45 1.33 -33.15
N ASP A 406 22.68 1.52 -32.66
CA ASP A 406 22.96 1.92 -31.29
C ASP A 406 22.47 3.33 -30.92
N ASN A 407 22.04 4.13 -31.91
CA ASN A 407 21.47 5.47 -31.71
C ASN A 407 19.95 5.49 -31.78
N ASN A 408 19.29 4.30 -31.80
CA ASN A 408 17.85 4.12 -32.03
C ASN A 408 17.39 4.62 -33.44
N GLN A 409 18.30 4.68 -34.42
CA GLN A 409 17.95 5.02 -35.80
C GLN A 409 17.65 3.75 -36.59
N LEU A 410 16.65 3.83 -37.47
CA LEU A 410 16.29 2.72 -38.33
C LEU A 410 17.45 2.46 -39.31
N LYS A 411 18.00 1.24 -39.30
CA LYS A 411 19.13 0.81 -40.12
C LYS A 411 18.69 -0.02 -41.31
N GLN A 412 17.72 -0.89 -41.14
CA GLN A 412 17.28 -1.82 -42.18
C GLN A 412 15.82 -2.21 -41.99
N VAL A 413 15.08 -2.32 -43.08
CA VAL A 413 13.73 -2.88 -43.11
C VAL A 413 13.68 -4.02 -44.13
N ASN A 414 13.18 -5.17 -43.67
CA ASN A 414 12.97 -6.35 -44.48
C ASN A 414 11.49 -6.70 -44.52
N ILE A 415 10.92 -6.84 -45.72
CA ILE A 415 9.54 -7.25 -45.93
C ILE A 415 9.57 -8.63 -46.61
N PHE A 416 8.78 -9.55 -46.07
CA PHE A 416 8.79 -10.94 -46.47
C PHE A 416 7.43 -11.41 -46.97
N LYS A 417 7.43 -12.14 -48.06
CA LYS A 417 6.33 -12.85 -48.72
C LYS A 417 5.22 -11.93 -49.23
N ASN A 418 5.02 -12.01 -50.54
CA ASN A 418 4.02 -11.23 -51.25
C ASN A 418 4.15 -9.73 -50.99
N SER A 419 5.37 -9.24 -51.16
CA SER A 419 5.66 -7.83 -50.89
C SER A 419 5.16 -6.96 -52.04
N GLU A 420 4.44 -5.91 -51.70
CA GLU A 420 3.98 -4.87 -52.63
C GLU A 420 4.40 -3.51 -52.10
N SER A 421 4.74 -2.58 -53.00
CA SER A 421 5.09 -1.21 -52.63
C SER A 421 4.56 -0.19 -53.64
N ILE A 422 4.31 1.01 -53.10
CA ILE A 422 4.17 2.25 -53.88
C ILE A 422 5.07 3.27 -53.19
N PHE A 423 6.01 3.87 -53.93
CA PHE A 423 6.84 4.96 -53.43
C PHE A 423 6.54 6.24 -54.16
N VAL A 424 6.43 7.32 -53.43
CA VAL A 424 6.40 8.69 -53.96
C VAL A 424 7.84 9.04 -54.34
N LEU A 425 8.08 9.43 -55.58
CA LEU A 425 9.40 9.79 -56.06
C LEU A 425 9.53 11.31 -56.21
N ARG A 426 10.58 11.88 -55.64
CA ARG A 426 10.91 13.30 -55.73
C ARG A 426 12.33 13.50 -56.29
N ASN A 427 12.56 14.63 -56.94
CA ASN A 427 13.89 15.05 -57.39
C ASN A 427 14.67 15.74 -56.24
N GLU A 428 15.89 16.21 -56.55
CA GLU A 428 16.75 16.90 -55.58
C GLU A 428 16.18 18.25 -55.10
N ASP A 429 15.23 18.84 -55.86
CA ASP A 429 14.52 20.07 -55.54
C ASP A 429 13.17 19.81 -54.81
N ASP A 430 12.96 18.57 -54.34
CA ASP A 430 11.73 18.12 -53.65
C ASP A 430 10.46 18.15 -54.54
N GLU A 431 10.58 18.30 -55.84
CA GLU A 431 9.44 18.26 -56.74
C GLU A 431 8.99 16.81 -56.98
N LEU A 432 7.67 16.58 -57.05
CA LEU A 432 7.09 15.27 -57.32
C LEU A 432 7.35 14.89 -58.81
N ILE A 433 8.10 13.80 -59.02
CA ILE A 433 8.38 13.27 -60.36
C ILE A 433 7.52 12.06 -60.73
N GLY A 434 6.86 11.45 -59.76
CA GLY A 434 5.95 10.32 -60.02
C GLY A 434 5.93 9.26 -58.94
N TYR A 435 5.49 8.06 -59.30
CA TYR A 435 5.27 6.95 -58.39
C TYR A 435 5.93 5.67 -58.92
N ASP A 436 6.63 4.95 -58.05
CA ASP A 436 7.15 3.61 -58.34
C ASP A 436 6.26 2.55 -57.67
N LYS A 437 5.54 1.78 -58.48
CA LYS A 437 4.71 0.67 -58.03
C LYS A 437 5.40 -0.65 -58.36
N ALA A 438 5.58 -1.48 -57.31
CA ALA A 438 6.28 -2.73 -57.47
C ALA A 438 5.67 -3.86 -56.65
N ARG A 439 5.98 -5.10 -57.05
CA ARG A 439 5.76 -6.32 -56.29
C ARG A 439 6.94 -7.26 -56.43
N SER A 440 7.18 -8.04 -55.36
CA SER A 440 8.23 -9.07 -55.33
C SER A 440 7.94 -10.06 -54.23
N ALA A 441 8.72 -11.15 -54.15
CA ALA A 441 8.58 -12.03 -53.00
C ALA A 441 9.05 -11.33 -51.69
N ASN A 442 10.18 -10.61 -51.73
CA ASN A 442 10.74 -9.88 -50.61
C ASN A 442 11.27 -8.51 -51.03
N ILE A 443 11.28 -7.57 -50.04
CA ILE A 443 11.90 -6.24 -50.21
C ILE A 443 12.88 -6.03 -49.05
N GLU A 444 14.05 -5.47 -49.35
CA GLU A 444 15.05 -5.01 -48.39
C GLU A 444 15.36 -3.53 -48.64
N MET A 445 15.32 -2.75 -47.56
CA MET A 445 15.67 -1.34 -47.55
C MET A 445 16.75 -1.08 -46.51
N PHE A 446 17.77 -0.31 -46.87
CA PHE A 446 18.81 0.14 -45.96
C PHE A 446 18.75 1.65 -45.81
N PHE A 447 19.00 2.12 -44.63
CA PHE A 447 18.84 3.53 -44.25
C PHE A 447 20.16 4.09 -43.71
N GLU A 448 20.48 5.32 -44.08
CA GLU A 448 21.52 6.16 -43.45
C GLU A 448 20.94 7.53 -43.19
N ALA A 449 21.12 8.04 -41.99
CA ALA A 449 20.59 9.33 -41.51
C ALA A 449 19.07 9.52 -41.71
N GLY A 450 18.31 8.44 -41.83
CA GLY A 450 16.85 8.46 -42.04
C GLY A 450 16.42 8.28 -43.51
N ASP A 451 17.34 8.39 -44.46
CA ASP A 451 17.06 8.25 -45.86
C ASP A 451 17.34 6.84 -46.39
N ILE A 452 16.58 6.40 -47.38
CA ILE A 452 16.77 5.10 -48.02
C ILE A 452 17.98 5.20 -48.98
N THR A 453 19.09 4.52 -48.62
CA THR A 453 20.29 4.47 -49.45
C THR A 453 20.28 3.31 -50.42
N ILE A 454 19.69 2.17 -50.05
CA ILE A 454 19.60 0.99 -50.91
C ILE A 454 18.19 0.40 -50.79
N TYR A 455 17.58 0.16 -51.97
CA TYR A 455 16.30 -0.51 -52.11
C TYR A 455 16.42 -1.73 -53.01
N LYS A 456 16.17 -2.93 -52.49
CA LYS A 456 16.28 -4.19 -53.24
C LYS A 456 14.95 -4.91 -53.29
N ARG A 457 14.57 -5.34 -54.50
CA ARG A 457 13.44 -6.23 -54.77
C ARG A 457 13.99 -7.61 -55.06
N LEU A 458 13.61 -8.59 -54.29
CA LEU A 458 14.20 -9.93 -54.35
C LEU A 458 13.14 -10.95 -54.75
N ILE A 459 13.53 -11.81 -55.70
CA ILE A 459 12.73 -12.91 -56.23
C ILE A 459 11.50 -12.42 -56.97
N GLN A 460 11.52 -12.60 -58.28
CA GLN A 460 10.46 -12.24 -59.23
C GLN A 460 9.99 -10.78 -59.11
N PRO A 461 10.87 -9.80 -59.23
CA PRO A 461 10.48 -8.41 -59.13
C PRO A 461 9.72 -7.97 -60.38
N GLU A 462 8.58 -7.33 -60.15
CA GLU A 462 7.84 -6.59 -61.18
C GLU A 462 7.68 -5.16 -60.68
N ALA A 463 8.05 -4.19 -61.52
CA ALA A 463 7.95 -2.77 -61.17
C ALA A 463 7.55 -1.94 -62.37
N LYS A 464 6.81 -0.87 -62.09
CA LYS A 464 6.47 0.15 -63.08
C LYS A 464 6.49 1.52 -62.44
N THR A 465 7.24 2.42 -63.04
CA THR A 465 7.28 3.83 -62.67
C THR A 465 6.26 4.60 -63.51
N TYR A 466 5.49 5.44 -62.90
CA TYR A 466 4.48 6.28 -63.51
C TYR A 466 4.82 7.74 -63.21
N PRO A 467 4.83 8.60 -64.27
CA PRO A 467 4.75 10.04 -64.04
C PRO A 467 3.48 10.39 -63.25
N GLU A 468 3.46 11.54 -62.60
CA GLU A 468 2.31 11.95 -61.75
C GLU A 468 0.99 11.94 -62.52
N GLU A 469 0.99 12.50 -63.77
CA GLU A 469 -0.20 12.64 -64.59
C GLU A 469 -0.74 11.29 -65.12
N ASP A 470 0.13 10.29 -65.24
CA ASP A 470 -0.20 8.97 -65.80
C ASP A 470 -0.56 7.94 -64.71
N PHE A 471 -0.44 8.26 -63.40
CA PHE A 471 -0.74 7.29 -62.36
C PHE A 471 -2.21 7.36 -61.94
N PRO A 472 -3.02 6.34 -62.30
CA PRO A 472 -4.44 6.36 -62.04
C PRO A 472 -4.72 6.45 -60.51
N GLU A 473 -5.66 7.29 -60.14
CA GLU A 473 -5.97 7.54 -58.73
C GLU A 473 -6.39 6.29 -57.95
N ASN A 474 -7.11 5.36 -58.62
CA ASN A 474 -7.51 4.07 -58.04
C ASN A 474 -6.32 3.11 -57.79
N LEU A 475 -5.14 3.37 -58.34
CA LEU A 475 -3.92 2.60 -58.14
C LEU A 475 -2.96 3.22 -57.14
N ARG A 476 -3.24 4.45 -56.66
CA ARG A 476 -2.41 5.16 -55.66
C ARG A 476 -2.46 4.56 -54.27
N LYS A 477 -3.39 3.66 -54.01
CA LYS A 477 -3.52 2.96 -52.71
C LYS A 477 -3.43 1.45 -52.94
N LEU A 478 -2.61 0.79 -52.11
CA LEU A 478 -2.55 -0.66 -52.09
C LEU A 478 -3.84 -1.22 -51.43
N LYS A 479 -4.19 -2.46 -51.76
CA LYS A 479 -5.33 -3.13 -51.11
C LYS A 479 -5.13 -3.14 -49.60
N ASP A 480 -6.18 -2.87 -48.82
CA ASP A 480 -6.19 -2.78 -47.36
C ASP A 480 -5.49 -1.53 -46.80
N PHE A 481 -5.28 -0.49 -47.65
CA PHE A 481 -4.83 0.82 -47.16
C PHE A 481 -5.85 1.41 -46.19
N ASP A 482 -5.39 1.77 -44.99
CA ASP A 482 -6.21 2.36 -43.93
C ASP A 482 -5.33 3.33 -43.11
N TRP A 483 -5.47 4.64 -43.38
CA TRP A 483 -4.75 5.70 -42.68
C TRP A 483 -5.61 6.19 -41.50
N ARG A 484 -5.11 6.06 -40.24
CA ARG A 484 -5.87 6.25 -39.02
C ARG A 484 -5.22 7.29 -38.11
N GLU A 485 -4.82 8.43 -38.67
CA GLU A 485 -4.14 9.50 -37.94
C GLU A 485 -5.01 10.09 -36.81
N GLU A 486 -6.33 10.12 -36.98
CA GLU A 486 -7.29 10.62 -36.01
C GLU A 486 -7.35 9.79 -34.71
N GLU A 487 -6.92 8.53 -34.74
CA GLU A 487 -6.86 7.67 -33.56
C GLU A 487 -5.53 7.79 -32.81
N ARG A 488 -4.57 8.54 -33.34
CA ARG A 488 -3.22 8.65 -32.81
C ARG A 488 -3.19 9.47 -31.50
N PRO A 489 -2.72 8.92 -30.39
CA PRO A 489 -2.42 9.71 -29.20
C PRO A 489 -1.24 10.66 -29.47
N LEU A 490 -1.42 11.95 -29.21
CA LEU A 490 -0.40 12.99 -29.37
C LEU A 490 0.14 13.47 -28.01
N SER A 491 -0.55 13.13 -26.93
CA SER A 491 -0.18 13.47 -25.55
C SER A 491 -0.55 12.35 -24.59
N VAL A 492 -0.12 12.45 -23.33
CA VAL A 492 -0.50 11.51 -22.27
C VAL A 492 -1.99 11.60 -21.97
N GLU A 493 -2.57 12.79 -22.07
CA GLU A 493 -4.00 13.05 -21.86
C GLU A 493 -4.87 12.35 -22.89
N ASP A 494 -4.39 12.23 -24.14
CA ASP A 494 -5.10 11.54 -25.22
C ASP A 494 -5.27 10.04 -24.97
N LEU A 495 -4.45 9.48 -24.08
CA LEU A 495 -4.58 8.08 -23.70
C LEU A 495 -5.95 7.79 -23.06
N PHE A 496 -6.54 8.77 -22.39
CA PHE A 496 -7.78 8.62 -21.61
C PHE A 496 -9.05 9.06 -22.38
N LYS A 497 -8.93 9.55 -23.63
CA LYS A 497 -10.08 10.08 -24.40
C LYS A 497 -11.25 9.12 -24.56
N ASP A 498 -10.96 7.81 -24.60
CA ASP A 498 -12.00 6.79 -24.81
C ASP A 498 -12.49 6.18 -23.49
N ASP A 499 -12.04 6.70 -22.34
CA ASP A 499 -12.40 6.15 -21.04
C ASP A 499 -13.85 6.47 -20.68
N LEU A 500 -14.49 5.50 -20.05
CA LEU A 500 -15.80 5.71 -19.45
C LEU A 500 -15.70 6.65 -18.24
N PRO A 501 -16.78 7.38 -17.91
CA PRO A 501 -16.85 8.17 -16.69
C PRO A 501 -16.44 7.35 -15.47
N LEU A 502 -15.70 7.98 -14.55
CA LEU A 502 -15.16 7.31 -13.38
C LEU A 502 -16.30 6.90 -12.44
N ASP A 503 -16.53 5.61 -12.32
CA ASP A 503 -17.39 4.98 -11.32
C ASP A 503 -16.50 4.16 -10.39
N LEU A 504 -16.39 4.59 -9.13
CA LEU A 504 -15.53 3.94 -8.14
C LEU A 504 -16.29 2.78 -7.48
N PRO A 505 -15.81 1.54 -7.63
CA PRO A 505 -16.38 0.42 -6.90
C PRO A 505 -16.13 0.58 -5.41
N LYS A 506 -17.01 0.03 -4.59
CA LYS A 506 -16.73 -0.12 -3.15
C LYS A 506 -15.50 -1.01 -2.99
N ILE A 507 -14.63 -0.66 -2.05
CA ILE A 507 -13.48 -1.49 -1.71
C ILE A 507 -13.97 -2.83 -1.19
N LYS A 508 -13.45 -3.90 -1.76
CA LYS A 508 -13.71 -5.26 -1.30
C LYS A 508 -13.20 -5.42 0.13
N GLY A 509 -14.04 -5.89 1.03
CA GLY A 509 -13.72 -6.06 2.44
C GLY A 509 -13.94 -4.82 3.32
N LEU A 510 -14.24 -3.66 2.75
CA LEU A 510 -14.56 -2.47 3.53
C LEU A 510 -16.04 -2.49 3.92
N GLU A 511 -16.33 -2.62 5.20
CA GLU A 511 -17.65 -2.36 5.72
C GLU A 511 -17.93 -0.84 5.77
N PRO A 512 -19.19 -0.40 5.71
CA PRO A 512 -19.50 1.01 5.89
C PRO A 512 -18.90 1.51 7.20
N PHE A 513 -18.16 2.60 7.12
CA PHE A 513 -17.58 3.20 8.32
C PHE A 513 -18.71 3.75 9.20
N VAL A 514 -18.82 3.24 10.43
CA VAL A 514 -19.74 3.77 11.42
C VAL A 514 -19.21 5.13 11.90
N SER A 515 -20.08 6.12 12.07
CA SER A 515 -19.66 7.48 12.41
C SER A 515 -19.01 7.55 13.80
N GLU A 516 -18.14 8.54 14.01
CA GLU A 516 -17.46 8.76 15.28
C GLU A 516 -18.43 8.89 16.47
N GLU A 517 -19.64 9.39 16.21
CA GLU A 517 -20.69 9.58 17.20
C GLU A 517 -21.25 8.29 17.79
N GLU A 518 -21.10 7.14 17.08
CA GLU A 518 -21.58 5.85 17.57
C GLU A 518 -20.55 5.09 18.42
N PHE A 519 -19.25 5.41 18.30
CA PHE A 519 -18.17 4.68 18.97
C PHE A 519 -17.69 5.34 20.25
N PHE A 520 -17.72 6.65 20.35
CA PHE A 520 -17.20 7.38 21.48
C PHE A 520 -18.25 8.32 22.09
N ASP A 521 -18.48 8.16 23.39
CA ASP A 521 -19.27 9.12 24.17
C ASP A 521 -18.36 10.31 24.55
N ASP A 522 -18.41 11.40 23.76
CA ASP A 522 -17.66 12.62 24.08
C ASP A 522 -18.00 13.18 25.47
N ASN A 523 -19.19 12.87 25.97
CA ASN A 523 -19.59 13.21 27.34
C ASN A 523 -18.87 12.36 28.41
N LEU A 524 -18.11 11.33 28.04
CA LEU A 524 -17.34 10.56 29.02
C LEU A 524 -16.27 11.43 29.69
N LEU A 525 -15.59 12.29 28.93
CA LEU A 525 -14.61 13.23 29.46
C LEU A 525 -15.25 14.22 30.42
N ASP A 526 -16.36 14.86 29.99
CA ASP A 526 -17.10 15.82 30.82
C ASP A 526 -17.65 15.13 32.06
N ARG A 527 -18.19 13.92 31.92
CA ARG A 527 -18.68 13.12 33.08
C ARG A 527 -17.56 12.69 34.04
N VAL A 528 -16.36 12.37 33.49
CA VAL A 528 -15.20 12.02 34.33
C VAL A 528 -14.63 13.26 35.01
N GLU A 529 -14.56 14.40 34.34
CA GLU A 529 -14.15 15.68 34.93
C GLU A 529 -15.17 16.19 35.93
N ASP A 530 -16.46 16.06 35.66
CA ASP A 530 -17.54 16.39 36.56
C ASP A 530 -17.56 15.43 37.77
N ALA A 531 -17.27 14.15 37.58
CA ALA A 531 -17.15 13.17 38.67
C ALA A 531 -15.92 13.43 39.54
N ASP A 532 -14.77 13.79 38.93
CA ASP A 532 -13.55 14.20 39.68
C ASP A 532 -13.81 15.48 40.49
N ASN A 533 -14.69 16.37 40.00
CA ASN A 533 -15.07 17.62 40.68
C ASN A 533 -16.24 17.46 41.69
N SER A 534 -17.21 16.58 41.41
CA SER A 534 -18.45 16.46 42.19
C SER A 534 -18.39 15.37 43.29
N ALA A 535 -17.54 14.37 43.11
CA ALA A 535 -17.41 13.28 44.09
C ALA A 535 -16.48 13.63 45.25
N LYS A 536 -15.61 14.62 45.12
CA LYS A 536 -14.74 15.08 46.20
C LYS A 536 -15.50 16.02 47.14
N PRO A 537 -15.51 15.77 48.44
CA PRO A 537 -15.92 16.79 49.39
C PRO A 537 -15.05 18.03 49.15
N LYS A 538 -15.69 19.22 49.03
CA LYS A 538 -15.00 20.48 48.74
C LYS A 538 -14.06 20.87 49.87
N ILE A 539 -12.88 20.25 49.93
CA ILE A 539 -11.83 20.59 50.89
C ILE A 539 -10.65 21.18 50.09
N ARG A 540 -10.34 22.43 50.39
CA ARG A 540 -9.09 23.04 49.91
C ARG A 540 -7.90 22.44 50.64
N PHE A 541 -7.04 21.74 49.92
CA PHE A 541 -5.75 21.31 50.41
C PHE A 541 -4.67 22.34 50.06
N ASP A 542 -4.05 22.94 51.05
CA ASP A 542 -2.73 23.56 50.90
C ASP A 542 -1.68 22.43 50.95
N GLY A 543 -1.13 22.15 49.79
CA GLY A 543 -0.28 21.00 49.53
C GLY A 543 0.93 20.89 50.43
N LYS A 544 0.99 19.86 51.26
CA LYS A 544 2.23 19.15 51.60
C LYS A 544 1.85 17.71 51.94
N ILE A 545 2.05 16.81 50.98
CA ILE A 545 2.03 15.37 51.25
C ILE A 545 3.28 15.06 52.08
N GLN A 546 3.13 14.80 53.36
CA GLN A 546 4.19 14.16 54.13
C GLN A 546 4.28 12.70 53.67
N ALA A 547 5.46 12.29 53.21
CA ALA A 547 5.75 10.92 52.85
C ALA A 547 5.51 10.01 54.06
N LEU A 548 4.59 9.06 53.91
CA LEU A 548 4.40 7.99 54.89
C LEU A 548 5.67 7.14 55.02
N PRO A 549 5.98 6.60 56.21
CA PRO A 549 7.15 5.75 56.37
C PRO A 549 7.09 4.54 55.45
N LYS A 550 8.20 4.25 54.80
CA LYS A 550 8.36 3.10 53.88
C LYS A 550 8.15 1.80 54.65
N ALA A 551 6.98 1.20 54.53
CA ALA A 551 6.83 -0.22 54.81
C ALA A 551 7.39 -0.98 53.60
N SER A 552 8.57 -1.55 53.78
CA SER A 552 9.17 -2.43 52.79
C SER A 552 8.41 -3.76 52.78
N ARG A 553 7.52 -3.93 51.80
CA ARG A 553 7.03 -5.27 51.44
C ARG A 553 7.19 -5.46 49.92
N GLU A 554 7.94 -6.48 49.60
CA GLU A 554 8.09 -6.99 48.24
C GLU A 554 6.72 -7.42 47.70
N LEU A 555 6.39 -6.97 46.50
CA LEU A 555 5.29 -7.50 45.70
C LEU A 555 5.40 -9.03 45.60
N PRO A 556 4.29 -9.78 45.53
CA PRO A 556 4.33 -11.22 45.36
C PRO A 556 5.19 -11.58 44.14
N LYS A 557 6.15 -12.48 44.33
CA LYS A 557 7.15 -12.88 43.30
C LYS A 557 6.59 -13.38 41.99
N SER A 558 5.29 -13.55 41.86
CA SER A 558 4.64 -13.97 40.59
C SER A 558 4.42 -12.84 39.57
N LEU A 559 4.65 -11.57 39.96
CA LEU A 559 4.54 -10.42 39.04
C LEU A 559 5.90 -9.86 38.58
N ASN A 560 7.01 -10.45 39.03
CA ASN A 560 8.38 -10.02 38.72
C ASN A 560 9.08 -10.92 37.70
N THR A 561 8.37 -11.68 36.90
CA THR A 561 8.96 -12.38 35.76
C THR A 561 8.91 -11.47 34.52
N GLU A 562 10.11 -10.99 34.22
CA GLU A 562 10.56 -10.55 32.89
C GLU A 562 10.14 -9.16 32.38
N ALA A 563 10.67 -8.13 33.03
CA ALA A 563 11.10 -6.94 32.31
C ALA A 563 12.54 -6.56 32.70
N LYS A 564 13.49 -7.50 32.56
CA LYS A 564 14.92 -7.17 32.54
C LYS A 564 15.36 -6.93 31.10
N GLY A 565 14.98 -5.80 30.55
CA GLY A 565 15.70 -5.17 29.46
C GLY A 565 17.00 -4.59 30.00
N THR A 566 18.11 -5.23 29.71
CA THR A 566 19.46 -4.77 30.05
C THR A 566 19.78 -3.48 29.31
N ASN A 567 19.62 -2.35 29.96
CA ASN A 567 20.25 -1.09 29.58
C ASN A 567 21.78 -1.23 29.78
N ARG A 568 22.50 -1.69 28.77
CA ARG A 568 23.93 -1.46 28.62
C ARG A 568 24.14 -0.30 27.67
N ARG A 569 24.42 0.88 28.22
CA ARG A 569 25.06 1.97 27.50
C ARG A 569 26.37 1.49 26.89
N PRO A 570 26.68 1.77 25.63
CA PRO A 570 28.01 1.54 25.10
C PRO A 570 28.96 2.62 25.59
N ASN A 571 30.04 2.21 26.21
CA ASN A 571 31.17 3.06 26.56
C ASN A 571 32.03 3.26 25.29
N PRO A 572 32.57 4.45 25.02
CA PRO A 572 33.32 4.72 23.82
C PRO A 572 34.79 4.34 23.93
N ALA A 573 35.33 3.93 22.77
CA ALA A 573 36.73 3.90 22.40
C ALA A 573 37.61 2.77 22.90
N LYS A 574 38.00 1.92 21.91
CA LYS A 574 39.42 1.68 21.60
C LYS A 574 39.56 1.16 20.16
N LYS A 575 40.24 1.97 19.36
CA LYS A 575 40.80 1.58 18.05
C LYS A 575 41.78 0.44 18.27
N THR A 576 41.64 -0.65 17.56
CA THR A 576 42.75 -1.57 17.30
C THR A 576 42.73 -1.98 15.84
N ILE A 577 43.80 -1.65 15.17
CA ILE A 577 44.14 -1.99 13.80
C ILE A 577 44.64 -3.44 13.84
N LEU A 578 44.09 -4.31 12.99
CA LEU A 578 44.77 -5.57 12.62
C LEU A 578 44.35 -5.98 11.19
N SER A 579 45.26 -5.77 10.31
CA SER A 579 45.94 -6.61 9.31
C SER A 579 45.11 -7.58 8.46
N LYS A 580 45.33 -7.40 7.18
CA LYS A 580 44.98 -8.25 6.04
C LYS A 580 45.60 -9.66 6.17
N ALA A 581 44.85 -10.68 5.76
CA ALA A 581 45.39 -11.92 5.21
C ALA A 581 44.38 -12.58 4.25
N PRO A 582 44.77 -13.44 3.31
CA PRO A 582 44.35 -13.38 1.93
C PRO A 582 43.37 -14.48 1.47
N LEU A 583 42.71 -14.19 0.33
CA LEU A 583 41.87 -15.08 -0.47
C LEU A 583 42.55 -16.39 -0.85
N LYS A 584 41.94 -17.53 -0.56
CA LYS A 584 42.17 -18.81 -1.23
C LYS A 584 41.06 -19.08 -2.25
N LYS A 585 41.47 -19.06 -3.52
CA LYS A 585 40.75 -19.63 -4.67
C LYS A 585 40.47 -21.12 -4.45
N ARG A 586 39.26 -21.58 -4.71
CA ARG A 586 38.97 -22.97 -5.01
C ARG A 586 38.34 -23.10 -6.38
N LYS A 587 38.93 -23.99 -7.15
CA LYS A 587 38.67 -24.32 -8.56
C LYS A 587 37.32 -25.00 -8.76
N SER A 588 36.79 -24.76 -9.94
CA SER A 588 35.74 -25.47 -10.66
C SER A 588 35.90 -26.98 -10.73
N SER A 589 34.79 -27.69 -10.69
CA SER A 589 34.64 -28.94 -11.43
C SER A 589 33.30 -28.93 -12.17
N GLU A 590 33.40 -28.90 -13.49
CA GLU A 590 32.33 -29.23 -14.43
C GLU A 590 31.82 -30.66 -14.19
N LYS A 591 30.51 -30.84 -14.28
CA LYS A 591 29.92 -32.06 -14.84
C LYS A 591 28.69 -31.72 -15.65
N ARG A 592 28.81 -31.93 -16.97
CA ARG A 592 27.73 -32.14 -17.94
C ARG A 592 26.82 -33.30 -17.45
N PHE A 593 25.51 -33.19 -17.66
CA PHE A 593 24.72 -34.26 -18.30
C PHE A 593 23.29 -33.69 -18.61
N LEU A 594 22.97 -33.78 -19.91
CA LEU A 594 21.68 -33.84 -20.64
C LEU A 594 20.73 -32.67 -20.48
#